data_422a02a9ee4e021d6eb85bbc40055bea
#
_entry.id   422a02a9ee4e021d6eb85bbc40055bea
#
_cell.length_a   1.000
_cell.length_b   1.000
_cell.length_c   1.000
_cell.angle_alpha   90.00
_cell.angle_beta   90.00
_cell.angle_gamma   90.00
#
_symmetry.space_group_name_H-M   'P 1'
#
loop_
_entity.id
_entity.type
_entity.pdbx_description
1 polymer ?
#
loop_
_entity_poly.entity_id
_entity_poly.type
_entity_poly.pdbx_seq_one_letter_code
_entity_poly.pdbx_strand_id
1 'polypeptide(L)'
;MRKIVNYRMILMTLSFVICQLSFSVSANAQQCGIENTAFSSGERLTYDLHFNWKFVWFKVGQATMNTDLTTFEGKRAWRSSLVTGGNKKLDKFFTMRDTLLSYCDENLSPLYFRKGAREGKRYYVDELWYSYPNNTCKLRMHRIDADGEEHWKDAHYKNCIYDMMSIFLRARNFSADGMKKGDIISMPISDAKRLSNSWLQFRGRETFKVEDTKEKFNCLVFSFFERENGKNRELIRFYVTDDKNHIPVRLDLNLNFGSAKAFLKNYKGVRSEMTSKIK
;
A
#
# COMPACT_ATOMS: atom_id res chain seq x y z
N MET A 1 10.63 -28.26 -72.16
CA MET A 1 9.56 -27.68 -71.32
C MET A 1 10.21 -27.03 -70.10
N ARG A 2 10.34 -25.71 -70.08
CA ARG A 2 10.88 -24.96 -68.92
C ARG A 2 9.74 -24.73 -67.89
N LYS A 3 9.90 -25.23 -66.67
CA LYS A 3 9.00 -24.93 -65.60
C LYS A 3 9.24 -23.50 -65.10
N ILE A 4 8.33 -22.58 -65.38
CA ILE A 4 8.30 -21.25 -64.81
C ILE A 4 7.80 -21.41 -63.37
N VAL A 5 8.71 -21.39 -62.41
CA VAL A 5 8.37 -21.36 -60.98
C VAL A 5 7.83 -19.96 -60.70
N ASN A 6 6.61 -19.90 -60.16
CA ASN A 6 5.87 -18.68 -59.92
C ASN A 6 6.47 -17.90 -58.73
N TYR A 7 7.41 -17.01 -59.00
CA TYR A 7 8.08 -16.11 -58.03
C TYR A 7 7.11 -15.28 -57.21
N ARG A 8 5.91 -15.03 -57.73
CA ARG A 8 4.87 -14.28 -56.98
C ARG A 8 4.33 -15.05 -55.80
N MET A 9 4.25 -16.36 -55.83
CA MET A 9 3.78 -17.18 -54.71
C MET A 9 4.84 -17.31 -53.60
N ILE A 10 6.11 -17.34 -53.94
CA ILE A 10 7.22 -17.38 -52.98
C ILE A 10 7.36 -16.03 -52.25
N LEU A 11 7.16 -14.90 -52.92
CA LEU A 11 7.18 -13.58 -52.33
C LEU A 11 5.99 -13.35 -51.35
N MET A 12 4.78 -13.87 -51.64
CA MET A 12 3.63 -13.78 -50.73
C MET A 12 3.80 -14.64 -49.49
N THR A 13 4.37 -15.83 -49.61
CA THR A 13 4.64 -16.68 -48.43
C THR A 13 5.76 -16.13 -47.56
N LEU A 14 6.77 -15.49 -48.11
CA LEU A 14 7.85 -14.86 -47.37
C LEU A 14 7.34 -13.62 -46.59
N SER A 15 6.46 -12.81 -47.20
CA SER A 15 5.82 -11.66 -46.54
C SER A 15 4.92 -12.06 -45.38
N PHE A 16 4.24 -13.22 -45.44
CA PHE A 16 3.37 -13.71 -44.36
C PHE A 16 4.18 -14.27 -43.20
N VAL A 17 5.36 -14.86 -43.45
CA VAL A 17 6.25 -15.37 -42.39
C VAL A 17 6.95 -14.22 -41.64
N ILE A 18 7.32 -13.14 -42.33
CA ILE A 18 7.96 -11.97 -41.73
C ILE A 18 6.96 -11.18 -40.86
N CYS A 19 5.66 -11.20 -41.21
CA CYS A 19 4.62 -10.51 -40.42
C CYS A 19 4.28 -11.25 -39.10
N GLN A 20 4.62 -12.52 -38.95
CA GLN A 20 4.39 -13.29 -37.71
C GLN A 20 5.56 -13.23 -36.73
N LEU A 21 6.72 -12.68 -37.10
CA LEU A 21 7.87 -12.56 -36.21
C LEU A 21 7.93 -11.25 -35.41
N SER A 22 6.91 -10.39 -35.51
CA SER A 22 6.98 -9.03 -34.95
C SER A 22 6.09 -8.74 -33.76
N PHE A 23 5.49 -9.72 -33.10
CA PHE A 23 4.69 -9.46 -31.89
C PHE A 23 4.90 -10.50 -30.77
N SER A 24 6.13 -10.74 -30.41
CA SER A 24 6.41 -11.11 -29.03
C SER A 24 6.95 -9.87 -28.30
N VAL A 25 6.11 -8.85 -28.16
CA VAL A 25 6.26 -7.95 -27.02
C VAL A 25 5.91 -8.82 -25.80
N SER A 26 6.92 -9.45 -25.24
CA SER A 26 6.85 -9.89 -23.86
C SER A 26 6.61 -8.62 -23.05
N ALA A 27 5.36 -8.28 -22.83
CA ALA A 27 4.98 -7.47 -21.70
C ALA A 27 5.44 -8.29 -20.49
N ASN A 28 6.70 -8.11 -20.09
CA ASN A 28 7.15 -8.50 -18.76
C ASN A 28 6.29 -7.66 -17.80
N ALA A 29 5.09 -8.17 -17.51
CA ALA A 29 4.28 -7.64 -16.44
C ALA A 29 5.17 -7.73 -15.21
N GLN A 30 5.61 -6.55 -14.73
CA GLN A 30 6.45 -6.48 -13.54
C GLN A 30 5.71 -7.23 -12.45
N GLN A 31 6.30 -8.29 -11.92
CA GLN A 31 5.65 -9.24 -11.00
C GLN A 31 4.97 -8.54 -9.81
N CYS A 32 5.45 -7.35 -9.43
CA CYS A 32 4.94 -6.57 -8.31
C CYS A 32 3.95 -5.48 -8.71
N GLY A 33 3.68 -5.30 -9.99
CA GLY A 33 2.81 -4.26 -10.50
C GLY A 33 1.31 -4.58 -10.33
N ILE A 34 0.51 -3.52 -10.21
CA ILE A 34 -0.95 -3.51 -10.34
C ILE A 34 -1.36 -2.16 -10.92
N GLU A 35 -2.35 -2.13 -11.81
CA GLU A 35 -2.86 -0.87 -12.35
C GLU A 35 -3.54 -0.05 -11.25
N ASN A 36 -3.28 1.26 -11.21
CA ASN A 36 -3.97 2.16 -10.31
C ASN A 36 -5.34 2.55 -10.88
N THR A 37 -6.39 2.10 -10.22
CA THR A 37 -7.79 2.44 -10.53
C THR A 37 -8.48 3.21 -9.41
N ALA A 38 -7.86 3.34 -8.22
CA ALA A 38 -8.51 3.78 -7.00
C ALA A 38 -8.27 5.26 -6.62
N PHE A 39 -7.14 5.86 -7.01
CA PHE A 39 -6.79 7.20 -6.55
C PHE A 39 -6.21 8.07 -7.68
N SER A 40 -6.17 9.38 -7.45
CA SER A 40 -5.61 10.39 -8.36
C SER A 40 -4.48 11.16 -7.70
N SER A 41 -3.67 11.84 -8.51
CA SER A 41 -2.69 12.81 -8.01
C SER A 41 -3.39 13.97 -7.31
N GLY A 42 -2.87 14.40 -6.16
CA GLY A 42 -3.47 15.42 -5.31
C GLY A 42 -4.47 14.87 -4.30
N GLU A 43 -4.61 13.54 -4.17
CA GLU A 43 -5.46 12.97 -3.14
C GLU A 43 -4.91 13.26 -1.75
N ARG A 44 -5.80 13.73 -0.87
CA ARG A 44 -5.49 14.01 0.53
C ARG A 44 -6.56 13.44 1.44
N LEU A 45 -6.14 12.53 2.33
CA LEU A 45 -6.99 11.90 3.34
C LEU A 45 -6.52 12.34 4.73
N THR A 46 -7.44 12.83 5.56
CA THR A 46 -7.15 13.25 6.93
C THR A 46 -7.94 12.38 7.91
N TYR A 47 -7.27 11.90 8.94
CA TYR A 47 -7.82 11.02 9.96
C TYR A 47 -7.69 11.63 11.34
N ASP A 48 -8.70 11.46 12.18
CA ASP A 48 -8.60 11.66 13.62
C ASP A 48 -8.12 10.38 14.28
N LEU A 49 -7.09 10.49 15.13
CA LEU A 49 -6.47 9.37 15.82
C LEU A 49 -6.97 9.29 17.25
N HIS A 50 -7.40 8.10 17.65
CA HIS A 50 -7.85 7.80 19.00
C HIS A 50 -7.02 6.65 19.58
N PHE A 51 -6.74 6.71 20.86
CA PHE A 51 -6.03 5.67 21.61
C PHE A 51 -6.84 5.25 22.82
N ASN A 52 -6.87 3.94 23.08
CA ASN A 52 -7.53 3.37 24.26
C ASN A 52 -6.51 3.19 25.38
N TRP A 53 -6.77 3.86 26.51
CA TRP A 53 -6.03 3.69 27.74
C TRP A 53 -7.00 3.31 28.87
N LYS A 54 -6.80 2.16 29.47
CA LYS A 54 -7.63 1.67 30.59
C LYS A 54 -9.14 1.84 30.33
N PHE A 55 -9.59 1.35 29.15
CA PHE A 55 -11.00 1.37 28.69
C PHE A 55 -11.57 2.76 28.29
N VAL A 56 -10.78 3.82 28.35
CA VAL A 56 -11.19 5.16 27.91
C VAL A 56 -10.52 5.50 26.59
N TRP A 57 -11.30 6.02 25.62
CA TRP A 57 -10.82 6.47 24.33
C TRP A 57 -10.51 7.97 24.36
N PHE A 58 -9.29 8.32 23.96
CA PHE A 58 -8.84 9.70 23.87
C PHE A 58 -8.44 10.02 22.43
N LYS A 59 -8.85 11.18 21.93
CA LYS A 59 -8.33 11.73 20.70
C LYS A 59 -6.89 12.21 20.92
N VAL A 60 -5.95 11.53 20.30
CA VAL A 60 -4.51 11.75 20.53
C VAL A 60 -3.84 12.59 19.45
N GLY A 61 -4.47 12.76 18.30
CA GLY A 61 -3.88 13.54 17.21
C GLY A 61 -4.63 13.37 15.89
N GLN A 62 -3.90 13.67 14.83
CA GLN A 62 -4.36 13.51 13.45
C GLN A 62 -3.26 12.87 12.59
N ALA A 63 -3.68 12.18 11.54
CA ALA A 63 -2.82 11.72 10.47
C ALA A 63 -3.31 12.31 9.15
N THR A 64 -2.38 12.73 8.30
CA THR A 64 -2.69 13.17 6.94
C THR A 64 -1.88 12.35 5.96
N MET A 65 -2.57 11.72 5.03
CA MET A 65 -1.99 11.01 3.91
C MET A 65 -2.17 11.83 2.64
N ASN A 66 -1.08 12.02 1.89
CA ASN A 66 -1.10 12.67 0.58
C ASN A 66 -0.56 11.68 -0.45
N THR A 67 -1.17 11.68 -1.64
CA THR A 67 -0.76 10.83 -2.76
C THR A 67 -0.65 11.68 -4.01
N ASP A 68 0.55 11.76 -4.59
CA ASP A 68 0.85 12.62 -5.73
C ASP A 68 1.62 11.83 -6.79
N LEU A 69 1.35 12.13 -8.06
CA LEU A 69 2.18 11.69 -9.17
C LEU A 69 3.33 12.68 -9.35
N THR A 70 4.56 12.20 -9.32
CA THR A 70 5.78 12.98 -9.36
C THR A 70 6.89 12.26 -10.13
N THR A 71 8.13 12.62 -9.88
CA THR A 71 9.32 11.97 -10.43
C THR A 71 10.19 11.44 -9.31
N PHE A 72 10.68 10.21 -9.44
CA PHE A 72 11.69 9.60 -8.58
C PHE A 72 12.81 9.04 -9.44
N GLU A 73 14.05 9.46 -9.20
CA GLU A 73 15.23 9.07 -10.00
C GLU A 73 15.01 9.24 -11.52
N GLY A 74 14.40 10.36 -11.92
CA GLY A 74 14.15 10.70 -13.33
C GLY A 74 12.97 9.98 -13.99
N LYS A 75 12.24 9.11 -13.29
CA LYS A 75 11.09 8.37 -13.81
C LYS A 75 9.80 8.79 -13.09
N ARG A 76 8.67 8.71 -13.81
CA ARG A 76 7.36 8.96 -13.19
C ARG A 76 7.11 7.97 -12.07
N ALA A 77 6.62 8.47 -10.97
CA ALA A 77 6.37 7.67 -9.76
C ALA A 77 5.22 8.26 -8.93
N TRP A 78 4.50 7.38 -8.26
CA TRP A 78 3.57 7.74 -7.19
C TRP A 78 4.34 7.98 -5.90
N ARG A 79 4.20 9.18 -5.35
CA ARG A 79 4.70 9.53 -4.02
C ARG A 79 3.53 9.49 -3.05
N SER A 80 3.63 8.68 -2.02
CA SER A 80 2.67 8.66 -0.91
C SER A 80 3.36 9.01 0.38
N SER A 81 2.76 9.91 1.17
CA SER A 81 3.29 10.31 2.47
C SER A 81 2.20 10.31 3.52
N LEU A 82 2.50 9.79 4.70
CA LEU A 82 1.67 9.85 5.89
C LEU A 82 2.43 10.62 6.98
N VAL A 83 1.82 11.68 7.48
CA VAL A 83 2.36 12.48 8.59
C VAL A 83 1.40 12.42 9.75
N THR A 84 1.89 12.00 10.92
CA THR A 84 1.12 12.04 12.16
C THR A 84 1.52 13.25 13.00
N GLY A 85 0.52 13.93 13.55
CA GLY A 85 0.71 15.04 14.48
C GLY A 85 -0.05 14.76 15.78
N GLY A 86 0.68 14.73 16.89
CA GLY A 86 0.07 14.58 18.21
C GLY A 86 -0.67 15.83 18.68
N ASN A 87 -1.50 15.68 19.68
CA ASN A 87 -2.12 16.80 20.38
C ASN A 87 -1.09 17.45 21.32
N LYS A 88 -0.82 18.75 21.14
CA LYS A 88 0.16 19.50 21.97
C LYS A 88 -0.04 19.33 23.48
N LYS A 89 -1.27 19.12 23.95
CA LYS A 89 -1.56 18.87 25.37
C LYS A 89 -1.07 17.49 25.82
N LEU A 90 -1.09 16.50 24.94
CA LEU A 90 -0.63 15.13 25.21
C LEU A 90 0.87 14.95 24.99
N ASP A 91 1.51 15.82 24.19
CA ASP A 91 2.96 15.82 23.99
C ASP A 91 3.78 15.91 25.28
N LYS A 92 3.19 16.50 26.34
CA LYS A 92 3.80 16.53 27.67
C LYS A 92 3.95 15.15 28.32
N PHE A 93 3.10 14.20 27.92
CA PHE A 93 3.11 12.84 28.42
C PHE A 93 3.78 11.88 27.44
N PHE A 94 3.48 12.00 26.16
CA PHE A 94 4.04 11.17 25.13
C PHE A 94 4.02 11.88 23.76
N THR A 95 5.19 12.14 23.22
CA THR A 95 5.33 12.73 21.87
C THR A 95 5.25 11.62 20.83
N MET A 96 4.32 11.74 19.87
CA MET A 96 4.23 10.88 18.70
C MET A 96 4.31 11.75 17.43
N ARG A 97 5.34 11.56 16.65
CA ARG A 97 5.59 12.26 15.38
C ARG A 97 6.19 11.27 14.41
N ASP A 98 5.35 10.71 13.57
CA ASP A 98 5.80 9.77 12.56
C ASP A 98 5.61 10.36 11.16
N THR A 99 6.59 10.13 10.32
CA THR A 99 6.52 10.44 8.90
C THR A 99 6.85 9.18 8.13
N LEU A 100 5.92 8.74 7.30
CA LEU A 100 6.13 7.67 6.35
C LEU A 100 6.12 8.27 4.94
N LEU A 101 7.04 7.82 4.11
CA LEU A 101 7.18 8.22 2.72
C LEU A 101 7.43 6.98 1.88
N SER A 102 6.70 6.83 0.78
CA SER A 102 6.92 5.76 -0.18
C SER A 102 6.87 6.31 -1.61
N TYR A 103 7.71 5.76 -2.46
CA TYR A 103 7.65 5.92 -3.91
C TYR A 103 7.36 4.57 -4.53
N CYS A 104 6.41 4.56 -5.46
CA CYS A 104 6.09 3.41 -6.30
C CYS A 104 6.16 3.82 -7.76
N ASP A 105 6.49 2.90 -8.66
CA ASP A 105 6.36 3.17 -10.09
C ASP A 105 4.88 3.39 -10.51
N GLU A 106 4.65 3.64 -11.79
CA GLU A 106 3.29 3.88 -12.31
C GLU A 106 2.37 2.67 -12.12
N ASN A 107 2.93 1.47 -12.01
CA ASN A 107 2.23 0.21 -11.73
C ASN A 107 2.22 -0.17 -10.24
N LEU A 108 2.48 0.76 -9.35
CA LEU A 108 2.48 0.59 -7.90
C LEU A 108 3.48 -0.46 -7.38
N SER A 109 4.54 -0.77 -8.14
CA SER A 109 5.67 -1.54 -7.59
C SER A 109 6.50 -0.62 -6.70
N PRO A 110 6.84 -1.02 -5.46
CA PRO A 110 7.64 -0.19 -4.56
C PRO A 110 9.01 0.16 -5.16
N LEU A 111 9.48 1.39 -4.96
CA LEU A 111 10.82 1.86 -5.35
C LEU A 111 11.64 2.25 -4.12
N TYR A 112 11.03 2.98 -3.21
CA TYR A 112 11.67 3.45 -1.99
C TYR A 112 10.64 3.65 -0.88
N PHE A 113 11.04 3.36 0.34
CA PHE A 113 10.26 3.64 1.55
C PHE A 113 11.15 4.21 2.63
N ARG A 114 10.61 5.17 3.39
CA ARG A 114 11.25 5.72 4.58
C ARG A 114 10.21 5.92 5.68
N LYS A 115 10.53 5.45 6.87
CA LYS A 115 9.83 5.77 8.11
C LYS A 115 10.79 6.53 9.02
N GLY A 116 10.43 7.75 9.42
CA GLY A 116 11.04 8.46 10.54
C GLY A 116 10.03 8.50 11.68
N ALA A 117 10.35 7.93 12.82
CA ALA A 117 9.43 7.86 13.94
C ALA A 117 10.04 8.44 15.20
N ARG A 118 9.30 9.33 15.87
CA ARG A 118 9.63 9.85 17.19
C ARG A 118 8.60 9.38 18.21
N GLU A 119 9.04 8.49 19.08
CA GLU A 119 8.23 7.90 20.15
C GLU A 119 8.81 8.31 21.51
N GLY A 120 8.22 9.33 22.12
CA GLY A 120 8.78 9.97 23.31
C GLY A 120 10.12 10.65 23.01
N LYS A 121 11.19 10.19 23.67
CA LYS A 121 12.56 10.68 23.43
C LYS A 121 13.32 9.93 22.36
N ARG A 122 12.82 8.78 21.90
CA ARG A 122 13.46 7.92 20.91
C ARG A 122 13.14 8.41 19.51
N TYR A 123 14.12 8.42 18.64
CA TYR A 123 13.96 8.65 17.21
C TYR A 123 14.68 7.56 16.46
N TYR A 124 14.03 6.99 15.46
CA TYR A 124 14.61 5.97 14.60
C TYR A 124 14.17 6.18 13.14
N VAL A 125 14.97 5.64 12.24
CA VAL A 125 14.72 5.69 10.80
C VAL A 125 14.79 4.27 10.25
N ASP A 126 13.83 3.92 9.42
CA ASP A 126 13.82 2.70 8.63
C ASP A 126 13.70 3.09 7.15
N GLU A 127 14.56 2.54 6.29
CA GLU A 127 14.58 2.80 4.86
C GLU A 127 14.69 1.50 4.07
N LEU A 128 13.99 1.46 2.93
CA LEU A 128 13.98 0.33 1.99
C LEU A 128 14.17 0.86 0.58
N TRP A 129 15.13 0.31 -0.15
CA TRP A 129 15.29 0.50 -1.60
C TRP A 129 14.97 -0.80 -2.29
N TYR A 130 14.20 -0.71 -3.38
CA TYR A 130 13.73 -1.85 -4.14
C TYR A 130 14.34 -1.84 -5.54
N SER A 131 14.69 -3.01 -6.03
CA SER A 131 15.04 -3.25 -7.43
C SER A 131 14.55 -4.62 -7.87
N TYR A 132 14.36 -4.79 -9.16
CA TYR A 132 13.68 -5.97 -9.71
C TYR A 132 14.50 -6.68 -10.79
N PRO A 133 15.76 -7.11 -10.52
CA PRO A 133 16.55 -7.84 -11.47
C PRO A 133 15.92 -9.22 -11.74
N ASN A 134 15.77 -9.57 -13.03
CA ASN A 134 15.24 -10.87 -13.47
C ASN A 134 13.89 -11.23 -12.81
N ASN A 135 12.99 -10.25 -12.65
CA ASN A 135 11.68 -10.41 -12.00
C ASN A 135 11.74 -10.93 -10.55
N THR A 136 12.85 -10.77 -9.86
CA THR A 136 12.97 -11.02 -8.42
C THR A 136 12.96 -9.69 -7.68
N CYS A 137 12.53 -9.69 -6.42
CA CYS A 137 12.57 -8.50 -5.57
C CYS A 137 13.87 -8.48 -4.78
N LYS A 138 14.74 -7.50 -5.08
CA LYS A 138 15.94 -7.20 -4.28
C LYS A 138 15.66 -6.01 -3.40
N LEU A 139 15.90 -6.18 -2.09
CA LEU A 139 15.76 -5.17 -1.06
C LEU A 139 17.12 -4.79 -0.50
N ARG A 140 17.40 -3.49 -0.42
CA ARG A 140 18.44 -2.95 0.45
C ARG A 140 17.74 -2.24 1.61
N MET A 141 18.07 -2.65 2.82
CA MET A 141 17.45 -2.19 4.05
C MET A 141 18.46 -1.41 4.87
N HIS A 142 18.06 -0.26 5.37
CA HIS A 142 18.82 0.59 6.27
C HIS A 142 17.98 0.92 7.49
N ARG A 143 18.60 0.84 8.66
CA ARG A 143 17.96 1.24 9.91
C ARG A 143 18.94 2.05 10.73
N ILE A 144 18.47 3.19 11.24
CA ILE A 144 19.11 3.93 12.33
C ILE A 144 18.24 3.70 13.57
N ASP A 145 18.75 3.06 14.58
CA ASP A 145 18.00 2.80 15.81
C ASP A 145 17.97 4.01 16.75
N ALA A 146 17.31 3.85 17.91
CA ALA A 146 17.13 4.96 18.86
C ALA A 146 18.43 5.46 19.50
N ASP A 147 19.48 4.67 19.47
CA ASP A 147 20.81 4.99 20.02
C ASP A 147 21.73 5.57 18.93
N GLY A 148 21.25 5.64 17.69
CA GLY A 148 21.97 6.19 16.54
C GLY A 148 22.86 5.16 15.82
N GLU A 149 22.76 3.88 16.17
CA GLU A 149 23.49 2.81 15.46
C GLU A 149 22.85 2.53 14.10
N GLU A 150 23.70 2.40 13.08
CA GLU A 150 23.28 2.11 11.70
C GLU A 150 23.41 0.61 11.39
N HIS A 151 22.37 0.07 10.79
CA HIS A 151 22.31 -1.33 10.36
C HIS A 151 21.93 -1.41 8.89
N TRP A 152 22.74 -2.14 8.12
CA TRP A 152 22.53 -2.39 6.70
C TRP A 152 22.31 -3.87 6.43
N LYS A 153 21.35 -4.19 5.55
CA LYS A 153 21.09 -5.57 5.15
C LYS A 153 20.56 -5.61 3.73
N ASP A 154 21.09 -6.50 2.90
CA ASP A 154 20.56 -6.83 1.59
C ASP A 154 19.82 -8.16 1.63
N ALA A 155 18.72 -8.27 0.87
CA ALA A 155 17.93 -9.48 0.76
C ALA A 155 17.37 -9.65 -0.65
N HIS A 156 17.16 -10.90 -1.05
CA HIS A 156 16.58 -11.29 -2.34
C HIS A 156 15.39 -12.21 -2.11
N TYR A 157 14.28 -11.92 -2.79
CA TYR A 157 13.05 -12.67 -2.69
C TYR A 157 12.49 -12.99 -4.08
N LYS A 158 11.92 -14.18 -4.23
CA LYS A 158 11.20 -14.57 -5.47
C LYS A 158 9.88 -13.80 -5.62
N ASN A 159 9.23 -13.50 -4.49
CA ASN A 159 7.94 -12.83 -4.44
C ASN A 159 8.11 -11.33 -4.17
N CYS A 160 7.08 -10.57 -4.47
CA CYS A 160 7.04 -9.15 -4.13
C CYS A 160 7.01 -8.94 -2.64
N ILE A 161 7.80 -8.00 -2.18
CA ILE A 161 7.80 -7.51 -0.81
C ILE A 161 7.34 -6.07 -0.84
N TYR A 162 6.53 -5.68 0.12
CA TYR A 162 5.96 -4.34 0.24
C TYR A 162 6.45 -3.65 1.52
N ASP A 163 6.28 -2.36 1.58
CA ASP A 163 6.35 -1.55 2.79
C ASP A 163 4.92 -1.17 3.25
N MET A 164 4.82 -0.52 4.40
CA MET A 164 3.54 -0.14 5.00
C MET A 164 2.70 0.80 4.11
N MET A 165 3.34 1.63 3.27
CA MET A 165 2.64 2.60 2.43
C MET A 165 2.30 2.00 1.07
N SER A 166 3.23 1.29 0.43
CA SER A 166 2.98 0.65 -0.86
C SER A 166 1.89 -0.42 -0.78
N ILE A 167 1.84 -1.18 0.34
CA ILE A 167 0.77 -2.15 0.57
C ILE A 167 -0.59 -1.48 0.72
N PHE A 168 -0.65 -0.31 1.35
CA PHE A 168 -1.88 0.47 1.47
C PHE A 168 -2.39 0.93 0.10
N LEU A 169 -1.51 1.48 -0.75
CA LEU A 169 -1.87 1.88 -2.10
C LEU A 169 -2.33 0.69 -2.94
N ARG A 170 -1.59 -0.42 -2.86
CA ARG A 170 -1.93 -1.64 -3.58
C ARG A 170 -3.27 -2.24 -3.14
N ALA A 171 -3.53 -2.30 -1.84
CA ALA A 171 -4.76 -2.87 -1.28
C ALA A 171 -6.02 -2.15 -1.77
N ARG A 172 -5.94 -0.85 -2.05
CA ARG A 172 -7.04 -0.07 -2.61
C ARG A 172 -7.37 -0.41 -4.07
N ASN A 173 -6.48 -1.11 -4.75
CA ASN A 173 -6.65 -1.49 -6.16
C ASN A 173 -7.12 -2.93 -6.37
N PHE A 174 -7.46 -3.66 -5.30
CA PHE A 174 -8.07 -4.97 -5.42
C PHE A 174 -9.58 -4.87 -5.56
N SER A 175 -10.14 -5.63 -6.52
CA SER A 175 -11.58 -5.85 -6.55
C SER A 175 -11.99 -6.86 -5.47
N ALA A 176 -13.06 -6.55 -4.74
CA ALA A 176 -13.70 -7.49 -3.83
C ALA A 176 -14.83 -8.27 -4.50
N ASP A 177 -14.99 -8.14 -5.83
CA ASP A 177 -16.01 -8.85 -6.58
C ASP A 177 -15.73 -10.35 -6.55
N GLY A 178 -16.76 -11.13 -6.19
CA GLY A 178 -16.64 -12.56 -6.05
C GLY A 178 -15.91 -13.07 -4.80
N MET A 179 -15.31 -12.18 -3.97
CA MET A 179 -14.66 -12.58 -2.72
C MET A 179 -15.69 -13.09 -1.70
N LYS A 180 -15.33 -14.19 -1.03
CA LYS A 180 -16.06 -14.77 0.08
C LYS A 180 -15.37 -14.44 1.40
N LYS A 181 -16.17 -14.34 2.46
CA LYS A 181 -15.62 -14.14 3.83
C LYS A 181 -14.61 -15.25 4.15
N GLY A 182 -13.40 -14.87 4.50
CA GLY A 182 -12.29 -15.77 4.77
C GLY A 182 -11.23 -15.80 3.67
N ASP A 183 -11.53 -15.34 2.46
CA ASP A 183 -10.54 -15.28 1.36
C ASP A 183 -9.35 -14.42 1.75
N ILE A 184 -8.16 -14.83 1.33
CA ILE A 184 -6.91 -14.19 1.69
C ILE A 184 -6.15 -13.69 0.46
N ILE A 185 -5.46 -12.56 0.64
CA ILE A 185 -4.52 -11.99 -0.33
C ILE A 185 -3.16 -11.92 0.36
N SER A 186 -2.18 -12.68 -0.13
CA SER A 186 -0.82 -12.65 0.42
C SER A 186 -0.16 -11.30 0.15
N MET A 187 0.37 -10.68 1.20
CA MET A 187 1.01 -9.37 1.15
C MET A 187 2.19 -9.31 2.13
N PRO A 188 3.32 -9.98 1.81
CA PRO A 188 4.49 -9.94 2.68
C PRO A 188 5.08 -8.53 2.73
N ILE A 189 5.41 -8.06 3.93
CA ILE A 189 5.99 -6.74 4.16
C ILE A 189 7.37 -6.82 4.82
N SER A 190 8.17 -5.78 4.58
CA SER A 190 9.39 -5.53 5.34
C SER A 190 9.30 -4.17 6.06
N ASP A 191 9.82 -4.13 7.28
CA ASP A 191 9.95 -2.93 8.10
C ASP A 191 11.43 -2.49 8.26
N ALA A 192 12.29 -2.85 7.29
CA ALA A 192 13.74 -2.69 7.32
C ALA A 192 14.46 -3.54 8.39
N LYS A 193 13.75 -4.15 9.31
CA LYS A 193 14.30 -5.01 10.36
C LYS A 193 14.12 -6.48 10.02
N ARG A 194 12.95 -6.84 9.55
CA ARG A 194 12.57 -8.22 9.21
C ARG A 194 11.58 -8.26 8.06
N LEU A 195 11.49 -9.45 7.45
CA LEU A 195 10.39 -9.80 6.57
C LEU A 195 9.29 -10.45 7.38
N SER A 196 8.07 -9.97 7.21
CA SER A 196 6.88 -10.54 7.84
C SER A 196 6.01 -11.27 6.83
N ASN A 197 5.64 -12.50 7.15
CA ASN A 197 4.61 -13.24 6.42
C ASN A 197 3.25 -12.67 6.82
N SER A 198 2.68 -11.87 5.94
CA SER A 198 1.45 -11.15 6.20
C SER A 198 0.46 -11.30 5.04
N TRP A 199 -0.82 -11.08 5.33
CA TRP A 199 -1.90 -11.17 4.38
C TRP A 199 -3.09 -10.31 4.79
N LEU A 200 -3.89 -9.91 3.80
CA LEU A 200 -5.25 -9.40 4.01
C LEU A 200 -6.24 -10.55 3.98
N GLN A 201 -7.20 -10.55 4.89
CA GLN A 201 -8.34 -11.45 4.90
C GLN A 201 -9.64 -10.67 4.76
N PHE A 202 -10.45 -11.04 3.79
CA PHE A 202 -11.78 -10.43 3.61
C PHE A 202 -12.73 -10.91 4.70
N ARG A 203 -13.39 -9.96 5.37
CA ARG A 203 -14.31 -10.21 6.50
C ARG A 203 -15.78 -10.05 6.12
N GLY A 204 -16.06 -9.50 4.95
CA GLY A 204 -17.41 -9.23 4.45
C GLY A 204 -17.68 -7.76 4.24
N ARG A 205 -18.96 -7.42 4.13
CA ARG A 205 -19.46 -6.05 3.94
C ARG A 205 -20.24 -5.60 5.15
N GLU A 206 -20.02 -4.37 5.59
CA GLU A 206 -20.72 -3.76 6.73
C GLU A 206 -21.02 -2.30 6.42
N THR A 207 -22.06 -1.76 7.03
CA THR A 207 -22.31 -0.32 7.04
C THR A 207 -21.67 0.29 8.28
N PHE A 208 -20.86 1.34 8.08
CA PHE A 208 -20.19 2.04 9.17
C PHE A 208 -20.55 3.52 9.20
N LYS A 209 -20.83 4.05 10.39
CA LYS A 209 -21.05 5.48 10.64
C LYS A 209 -19.84 6.06 11.34
N VAL A 210 -19.23 7.06 10.73
CA VAL A 210 -18.13 7.83 11.35
C VAL A 210 -18.72 8.76 12.39
N GLU A 211 -18.37 8.58 13.66
CA GLU A 211 -19.01 9.30 14.78
C GLU A 211 -18.80 10.81 14.71
N ASP A 212 -17.60 11.26 14.37
CA ASP A 212 -17.26 12.69 14.36
C ASP A 212 -17.90 13.45 13.20
N THR A 213 -17.92 12.89 12.00
CA THR A 213 -18.48 13.51 10.80
C THR A 213 -19.96 13.20 10.59
N LYS A 214 -20.49 12.18 11.31
CA LYS A 214 -21.83 11.60 11.13
C LYS A 214 -22.07 10.96 9.77
N GLU A 215 -21.07 10.94 8.90
CA GLU A 215 -21.16 10.31 7.59
C GLU A 215 -21.26 8.79 7.72
N LYS A 216 -22.04 8.18 6.85
CA LYS A 216 -22.31 6.75 6.83
C LYS A 216 -21.89 6.15 5.50
N PHE A 217 -21.20 5.03 5.52
CA PHE A 217 -20.66 4.38 4.32
C PHE A 217 -20.96 2.88 4.32
N ASN A 218 -21.23 2.34 3.14
CA ASN A 218 -21.10 0.92 2.89
C ASN A 218 -19.61 0.59 2.76
N CYS A 219 -19.14 -0.40 3.49
CA CYS A 219 -17.74 -0.73 3.61
C CYS A 219 -17.46 -2.20 3.30
N LEU A 220 -16.36 -2.44 2.62
CA LEU A 220 -15.64 -3.70 2.62
C LEU A 220 -14.80 -3.77 3.90
N VAL A 221 -14.83 -4.90 4.59
CA VAL A 221 -14.03 -5.10 5.81
C VAL A 221 -12.92 -6.09 5.53
N PHE A 222 -11.69 -5.68 5.83
CA PHE A 222 -10.50 -6.51 5.73
C PHE A 222 -9.74 -6.52 7.04
N SER A 223 -9.12 -7.64 7.37
CA SER A 223 -8.17 -7.75 8.49
C SER A 223 -6.78 -8.04 7.93
N PHE A 224 -5.79 -7.29 8.40
CA PHE A 224 -4.39 -7.52 8.10
C PHE A 224 -3.77 -8.36 9.21
N PHE A 225 -3.25 -9.51 8.83
CA PHE A 225 -2.63 -10.46 9.71
C PHE A 225 -1.13 -10.57 9.44
N GLU A 226 -0.40 -10.87 10.50
CA GLU A 226 0.98 -11.31 10.47
C GLU A 226 1.09 -12.67 11.17
N ARG A 227 1.99 -13.52 10.66
CA ARG A 227 2.37 -14.74 11.35
C ARG A 227 3.64 -14.51 12.15
N GLU A 228 3.50 -14.54 13.46
CA GLU A 228 4.61 -14.35 14.40
C GLU A 228 4.66 -15.53 15.38
N ASN A 229 5.84 -16.18 15.52
CA ASN A 229 6.05 -17.32 16.42
C ASN A 229 5.02 -18.44 16.26
N GLY A 230 4.65 -18.76 15.01
CA GLY A 230 3.67 -19.79 14.69
C GLY A 230 2.20 -19.41 14.89
N LYS A 231 1.91 -18.21 15.44
CA LYS A 231 0.56 -17.70 15.69
C LYS A 231 0.18 -16.63 14.67
N ASN A 232 -1.08 -16.63 14.27
CA ASN A 232 -1.66 -15.58 13.43
C ASN A 232 -2.15 -14.45 14.34
N ARG A 233 -1.65 -13.24 14.11
CA ARG A 233 -2.00 -12.05 14.85
C ARG A 233 -2.68 -11.05 13.94
N GLU A 234 -3.90 -10.64 14.25
CA GLU A 234 -4.57 -9.52 13.59
C GLU A 234 -3.93 -8.22 14.07
N LEU A 235 -3.31 -7.48 13.15
CA LEU A 235 -2.65 -6.22 13.45
C LEU A 235 -3.57 -5.03 13.22
N ILE A 236 -4.30 -5.05 12.09
CA ILE A 236 -5.15 -3.94 11.67
C ILE A 236 -6.43 -4.49 11.07
N ARG A 237 -7.57 -3.87 11.39
CA ARG A 237 -8.83 -4.06 10.67
C ARG A 237 -9.17 -2.78 9.94
N PHE A 238 -9.48 -2.91 8.66
CA PHE A 238 -9.83 -1.82 7.77
C PHE A 238 -11.31 -1.89 7.41
N TYR A 239 -11.97 -0.76 7.48
CA TYR A 239 -13.28 -0.52 6.89
C TYR A 239 -13.07 0.43 5.73
N VAL A 240 -13.12 -0.08 4.51
CA VAL A 240 -12.87 0.71 3.28
C VAL A 240 -14.17 0.92 2.53
N THR A 241 -14.34 2.05 1.87
CA THR A 241 -15.52 2.34 1.07
C THR A 241 -15.77 1.27 0.00
N ASP A 242 -17.00 0.77 -0.10
CA ASP A 242 -17.42 -0.20 -1.14
C ASP A 242 -17.76 0.56 -2.42
N ASP A 243 -16.76 1.25 -2.98
CA ASP A 243 -16.80 1.99 -4.23
C ASP A 243 -15.41 1.99 -4.90
N LYS A 244 -15.28 2.60 -6.06
CA LYS A 244 -14.03 2.60 -6.85
C LYS A 244 -12.82 3.24 -6.15
N ASN A 245 -13.03 4.06 -5.10
CA ASN A 245 -11.93 4.73 -4.40
C ASN A 245 -11.29 3.85 -3.32
N HIS A 246 -12.02 2.89 -2.74
CA HIS A 246 -11.60 2.04 -1.62
C HIS A 246 -10.87 2.83 -0.51
N ILE A 247 -11.48 3.94 -0.07
CA ILE A 247 -10.91 4.80 0.98
C ILE A 247 -11.17 4.16 2.35
N PRO A 248 -10.15 3.94 3.18
CA PRO A 248 -10.37 3.53 4.56
C PRO A 248 -11.09 4.63 5.34
N VAL A 249 -12.29 4.33 5.82
CA VAL A 249 -13.08 5.24 6.69
C VAL A 249 -12.81 4.99 8.16
N ARG A 250 -12.32 3.79 8.49
CA ARG A 250 -11.90 3.40 9.84
C ARG A 250 -10.78 2.38 9.77
N LEU A 251 -9.80 2.53 10.65
CA LEU A 251 -8.76 1.55 10.93
C LEU A 251 -8.79 1.25 12.44
N ASP A 252 -8.83 -0.03 12.79
CA ASP A 252 -8.65 -0.50 14.17
C ASP A 252 -7.27 -1.17 14.26
N LEU A 253 -6.38 -0.62 15.08
CA LEU A 253 -5.00 -1.08 15.24
C LEU A 253 -4.85 -1.79 16.58
N ASN A 254 -4.38 -3.03 16.55
CA ASN A 254 -4.04 -3.83 17.72
C ASN A 254 -2.56 -3.65 18.04
N LEU A 255 -2.25 -2.81 19.03
CA LEU A 255 -0.88 -2.52 19.45
C LEU A 255 -0.47 -3.43 20.61
N ASN A 256 0.85 -3.54 20.86
CA ASN A 256 1.36 -4.35 21.97
C ASN A 256 0.96 -3.81 23.36
N PHE A 257 0.67 -2.51 23.45
CA PHE A 257 0.38 -1.79 24.68
C PHE A 257 -1.02 -1.15 24.69
N GLY A 258 -1.95 -1.67 23.88
CA GLY A 258 -3.32 -1.16 23.80
C GLY A 258 -3.88 -1.22 22.39
N SER A 259 -4.87 -0.40 22.11
CA SER A 259 -5.46 -0.30 20.77
C SER A 259 -5.60 1.16 20.34
N ALA A 260 -5.47 1.38 19.03
CA ALA A 260 -5.72 2.68 18.43
C ALA A 260 -6.79 2.58 17.35
N LYS A 261 -7.43 3.69 17.06
CA LYS A 261 -8.37 3.83 15.94
C LYS A 261 -8.04 5.08 15.14
N ALA A 262 -8.17 4.98 13.82
CA ALA A 262 -8.16 6.13 12.94
C ALA A 262 -9.52 6.23 12.26
N PHE A 263 -10.13 7.42 12.26
CA PHE A 263 -11.40 7.70 11.62
C PHE A 263 -11.22 8.76 10.54
N LEU A 264 -11.75 8.51 9.36
CA LEU A 264 -11.73 9.47 8.26
C LEU A 264 -12.46 10.75 8.68
N LYS A 265 -11.73 11.88 8.65
CA LYS A 265 -12.25 13.20 8.97
C LYS A 265 -12.57 14.01 7.72
N ASN A 266 -11.69 13.93 6.73
CA ASN A 266 -11.81 14.69 5.49
C ASN A 266 -11.11 13.97 4.35
N TYR A 267 -11.62 14.13 3.13
CA TYR A 267 -11.02 13.62 1.90
C TYR A 267 -11.14 14.66 0.78
N LYS A 268 -10.11 14.80 -0.04
CA LYS A 268 -10.06 15.70 -1.20
C LYS A 268 -9.30 15.03 -2.33
N GLY A 269 -9.58 15.44 -3.58
CA GLY A 269 -8.86 14.95 -4.75
C GLY A 269 -9.09 13.47 -5.04
N VAL A 270 -10.21 12.89 -4.58
CA VAL A 270 -10.57 11.50 -4.84
C VAL A 270 -10.84 11.28 -6.32
N ARG A 271 -10.51 10.10 -6.84
CA ARG A 271 -10.58 9.78 -8.27
C ARG A 271 -12.01 9.64 -8.79
N SER A 272 -12.89 9.09 -7.98
CA SER A 272 -14.26 8.75 -8.37
C SER A 272 -15.27 9.30 -7.37
N GLU A 273 -16.53 9.36 -7.76
CA GLU A 273 -17.62 9.68 -6.83
C GLU A 273 -17.68 8.68 -5.67
N MET A 274 -17.98 9.18 -4.48
CA MET A 274 -18.12 8.36 -3.25
C MET A 274 -19.50 7.70 -3.20
N THR A 275 -19.73 6.73 -4.08
CA THR A 275 -21.04 6.07 -4.23
C THR A 275 -21.40 5.18 -3.05
N SER A 276 -20.42 4.80 -2.23
CA SER A 276 -20.61 4.07 -0.97
C SER A 276 -21.23 4.91 0.15
N LYS A 277 -21.20 6.25 0.01
CA LYS A 277 -21.75 7.16 1.01
C LYS A 277 -23.29 7.12 1.01
N ILE A 278 -23.85 6.82 2.18
CA ILE A 278 -25.29 6.73 2.39
C ILE A 278 -25.79 8.11 2.81
N LYS A 279 -26.86 8.57 2.15
CA LYS A 279 -27.55 9.84 2.45
C LYS A 279 -28.30 9.76 3.76
#